data_5d4ae42b97ce49ec2994d153ce71c3f3
#
_entry.id   5d4ae42b97ce49ec2994d153ce71c3f3
#
_cell.length_a   1.000
_cell.length_b   1.000
_cell.length_c   1.000
_cell.angle_alpha   90.00
_cell.angle_beta   90.00
_cell.angle_gamma   90.00
#
_symmetry.space_group_name_H-M   'P 1'
#
loop_
_entity.id
_entity.type
_entity.pdbx_description
1 polymer ?
#
loop_
_entity_poly.entity_id
_entity_poly.type
_entity_poly.pdbx_seq_one_letter_code
_entity_poly.pdbx_strand_id
1 'polypeptide(L)'
;MLQQLNKCLFVAIALIGTHSFASAIINIEDLRQEGEVGLFQSISGSLDASRGNRDRDFYTFTYRIDNNSEGVDSFLVVSQSERKYTGNIIDESNFFHGRVVFKNESKLHYELFVQRSENPFRNYRKREVAGLGFRYLINDHARLGMAFINEDEEDLNMVNTKTDRLNIYFHDDFEVGENIYFNTTIYVQPSIDDFRDDVKSSAIFALDFEVNEQVTISLQYSRFNDNAPPLNADRMDESISTKFSWNF
;
A
#
# COMPACT_ATOMS: atom_id res chain seq x y z
N MET A 1 -31.11 5.07 -37.13
CA MET A 1 -30.79 3.74 -36.68
C MET A 1 -29.30 3.46 -36.92
N LEU A 2 -28.43 4.42 -36.64
CA LEU A 2 -26.96 4.36 -36.84
C LEU A 2 -26.19 5.14 -35.78
N GLN A 3 -26.78 5.34 -34.59
CA GLN A 3 -26.12 6.07 -33.47
C GLN A 3 -25.94 5.25 -32.18
N GLN A 4 -26.10 3.95 -32.25
CA GLN A 4 -25.91 3.08 -31.05
C GLN A 4 -24.80 2.05 -31.18
N LEU A 5 -23.89 2.15 -32.16
CA LEU A 5 -22.84 1.14 -32.38
C LEU A 5 -21.43 1.60 -31.99
N ASN A 6 -21.26 2.74 -31.34
CA ASN A 6 -19.93 3.25 -30.97
C ASN A 6 -19.61 3.23 -29.46
N LYS A 7 -20.31 2.41 -28.65
CA LYS A 7 -20.01 2.26 -27.21
C LYS A 7 -19.25 0.99 -26.84
N CYS A 8 -18.82 0.21 -27.80
CA CYS A 8 -17.99 -0.96 -27.54
C CYS A 8 -16.71 -0.79 -28.34
N LEU A 9 -15.64 -0.47 -27.71
CA LEU A 9 -14.25 -0.74 -28.03
C LEU A 9 -13.33 0.47 -27.80
N PHE A 10 -13.11 0.81 -26.56
CA PHE A 10 -11.81 1.36 -26.13
C PHE A 10 -11.54 0.85 -24.71
N VAL A 11 -11.19 -0.41 -24.58
CA VAL A 11 -10.37 -0.88 -23.47
C VAL A 11 -8.98 -0.34 -23.77
N ALA A 12 -8.73 0.91 -23.42
CA ALA A 12 -7.39 1.43 -23.37
C ALA A 12 -6.74 0.81 -22.12
N ILE A 13 -6.02 -0.27 -22.33
CA ILE A 13 -5.12 -0.87 -21.34
C ILE A 13 -4.05 0.18 -21.05
N ALA A 14 -4.28 1.00 -20.05
CA ALA A 14 -3.24 1.81 -19.45
C ALA A 14 -2.32 0.87 -18.65
N LEU A 15 -1.39 0.23 -19.35
CA LEU A 15 -0.28 -0.52 -18.79
C LEU A 15 0.74 0.45 -18.19
N ILE A 16 0.36 1.08 -17.09
CA ILE A 16 1.33 1.74 -16.24
C ILE A 16 1.61 0.74 -15.12
N GLY A 17 2.76 0.09 -15.23
CA GLY A 17 3.24 -0.79 -14.19
C GLY A 17 3.28 -0.03 -12.87
N THR A 18 2.32 -0.29 -12.00
CA THR A 18 2.43 0.05 -10.60
C THR A 18 3.58 -0.79 -10.08
N HIS A 19 4.75 -0.19 -9.97
CA HIS A 19 5.84 -0.76 -9.23
C HIS A 19 5.39 -0.72 -7.77
N SER A 20 4.68 -1.76 -7.34
CA SER A 20 4.46 -1.99 -5.92
C SER A 20 5.82 -2.35 -5.34
N PHE A 21 6.56 -1.33 -4.93
CA PHE A 21 7.71 -1.55 -4.10
C PHE A 21 7.16 -2.07 -2.79
N ALA A 22 7.39 -3.33 -2.47
CA ALA A 22 7.07 -3.88 -1.18
C ALA A 22 8.03 -3.25 -0.17
N SER A 23 7.68 -2.08 0.31
CA SER A 23 8.27 -1.53 1.53
C SER A 23 7.90 -2.48 2.68
N ALA A 24 8.80 -2.73 3.59
CA ALA A 24 8.48 -3.45 4.82
C ALA A 24 7.34 -2.74 5.60
N ILE A 25 7.19 -1.44 5.38
CA ILE A 25 6.04 -0.65 5.86
C ILE A 25 5.13 -0.36 4.66
N ILE A 26 3.91 -0.90 4.67
CA ILE A 26 2.93 -0.67 3.61
C ILE A 26 2.08 0.53 4.00
N ASN A 27 1.85 1.43 3.04
CA ASN A 27 0.97 2.57 3.24
C ASN A 27 -0.49 2.09 3.35
N ILE A 28 -0.99 2.05 4.57
CA ILE A 28 -2.35 1.62 4.87
C ILE A 28 -3.37 2.69 4.50
N GLU A 29 -2.98 3.95 4.49
CA GLU A 29 -3.90 5.05 4.14
C GLU A 29 -4.33 4.94 2.67
N ASP A 30 -3.44 4.55 1.75
CA ASP A 30 -3.79 4.26 0.36
C ASP A 30 -4.76 3.05 0.22
N LEU A 31 -4.81 2.20 1.23
CA LEU A 31 -5.72 1.06 1.28
C LEU A 31 -7.06 1.40 1.93
N ARG A 32 -7.23 2.59 2.52
CA ARG A 32 -8.51 2.98 3.10
C ARG A 32 -9.44 3.47 2.01
N GLN A 33 -10.66 2.99 2.04
CA GLN A 33 -11.76 3.56 1.27
C GLN A 33 -12.77 4.08 2.30
N GLU A 34 -12.80 5.39 2.48
CA GLU A 34 -13.85 6.05 3.25
C GLU A 34 -15.04 6.18 2.30
N GLY A 35 -16.12 5.49 2.58
CA GLY A 35 -17.22 5.37 1.65
C GLY A 35 -18.57 5.19 2.33
N GLU A 36 -19.56 4.99 1.48
CA GLU A 36 -20.94 4.70 1.90
C GLU A 36 -21.01 3.46 2.79
N VAL A 37 -22.02 3.41 3.66
CA VAL A 37 -22.32 2.22 4.48
C VAL A 37 -22.72 1.07 3.57
N GLY A 38 -22.11 -0.09 3.76
CA GLY A 38 -22.39 -1.27 2.96
C GLY A 38 -21.24 -2.25 2.85
N LEU A 39 -21.47 -3.28 2.05
CA LEU A 39 -20.46 -4.29 1.69
C LEU A 39 -20.03 -4.07 0.25
N PHE A 40 -18.74 -3.81 0.06
CA PHE A 40 -18.15 -3.54 -1.24
C PHE A 40 -17.06 -4.57 -1.54
N GLN A 41 -16.93 -4.94 -2.79
CA GLN A 41 -15.91 -5.88 -3.23
C GLN A 41 -15.30 -5.40 -4.55
N SER A 42 -14.01 -5.58 -4.69
CA SER A 42 -13.32 -5.27 -5.95
C SER A 42 -12.28 -6.33 -6.29
N ILE A 43 -12.12 -6.55 -7.58
CA ILE A 43 -11.05 -7.36 -8.16
C ILE A 43 -10.35 -6.49 -9.17
N SER A 44 -9.04 -6.42 -9.07
CA SER A 44 -8.19 -5.75 -10.05
C SER A 44 -7.01 -6.63 -10.43
N GLY A 45 -6.50 -6.41 -11.63
CA GLY A 45 -5.33 -7.14 -12.10
C GLY A 45 -4.75 -6.54 -13.36
N SER A 46 -3.49 -6.83 -13.63
CA SER A 46 -2.81 -6.46 -14.86
C SER A 46 -1.98 -7.63 -15.37
N LEU A 47 -1.81 -7.68 -16.69
CA LEU A 47 -0.94 -8.62 -17.38
C LEU A 47 -0.16 -7.87 -18.46
N ASP A 48 1.16 -7.94 -18.39
CA ASP A 48 2.07 -7.44 -19.40
C ASP A 48 2.94 -8.60 -19.88
N ALA A 49 2.94 -8.88 -21.17
CA ALA A 49 3.77 -9.93 -21.75
C ALA A 49 4.46 -9.42 -23.01
N SER A 50 5.77 -9.59 -23.08
CA SER A 50 6.59 -9.23 -24.24
C SER A 50 7.43 -10.44 -24.67
N ARG A 51 7.57 -10.63 -25.98
CA ARG A 51 8.34 -11.72 -26.57
C ARG A 51 9.30 -11.18 -27.63
N GLY A 52 10.36 -11.94 -27.90
CA GLY A 52 11.36 -11.60 -28.91
C GLY A 52 12.69 -11.20 -28.29
N ASN A 53 13.23 -10.02 -28.61
CA ASN A 53 14.52 -9.57 -28.09
C ASN A 53 14.53 -9.38 -26.55
N ARG A 54 13.35 -9.29 -25.94
CA ARG A 54 13.15 -9.25 -24.48
C ARG A 54 11.90 -10.08 -24.15
N ASP A 55 12.09 -11.24 -23.55
CA ASP A 55 11.00 -12.03 -23.01
C ASP A 55 10.72 -11.54 -21.58
N ARG A 56 9.55 -10.95 -21.40
CA ARG A 56 9.11 -10.38 -20.12
C ARG A 56 7.66 -10.73 -19.88
N ASP A 57 7.37 -11.20 -18.68
CA ASP A 57 6.02 -11.38 -18.17
C ASP A 57 5.90 -10.65 -16.85
N PHE A 58 4.80 -9.97 -16.65
CA PHE A 58 4.43 -9.35 -15.39
C PHE A 58 2.93 -9.49 -15.19
N TYR A 59 2.52 -9.97 -14.02
CA TYR A 59 1.11 -9.93 -13.64
C TYR A 59 0.94 -9.42 -12.22
N THR A 60 -0.21 -8.82 -11.98
CA THR A 60 -0.72 -8.49 -10.65
C THR A 60 -2.13 -8.99 -10.52
N PHE A 61 -2.51 -9.32 -9.31
CA PHE A 61 -3.89 -9.63 -8.91
C PHE A 61 -4.14 -9.03 -7.54
N THR A 62 -5.28 -8.37 -7.36
CA THR A 62 -5.71 -7.87 -6.06
C THR A 62 -7.20 -8.14 -5.90
N TYR A 63 -7.56 -8.71 -4.78
CA TYR A 63 -8.94 -8.82 -4.30
C TYR A 63 -9.09 -8.02 -3.02
N ARG A 64 -10.19 -7.30 -2.93
CA ARG A 64 -10.53 -6.47 -1.79
C ARG A 64 -11.99 -6.66 -1.40
N ILE A 65 -12.27 -6.67 -0.11
CA ILE A 65 -13.60 -6.61 0.47
C ILE A 65 -13.60 -5.57 1.59
N ASP A 66 -14.59 -4.67 1.58
CA ASP A 66 -14.84 -3.64 2.58
C ASP A 66 -16.24 -3.84 3.15
N ASN A 67 -16.36 -3.73 4.45
CA ASN A 67 -17.64 -3.68 5.14
C ASN A 67 -17.67 -2.44 6.04
N ASN A 68 -18.41 -1.44 5.61
CA ASN A 68 -18.51 -0.14 6.27
C ASN A 68 -19.86 -0.03 6.98
N SER A 69 -19.84 0.41 8.23
CA SER A 69 -21.02 0.70 9.03
C SER A 69 -20.84 2.02 9.80
N GLU A 70 -21.90 2.49 10.47
CA GLU A 70 -21.81 3.72 11.28
C GLU A 70 -20.78 3.62 12.41
N GLY A 71 -20.63 2.45 13.03
CA GLY A 71 -19.74 2.26 14.19
C GLY A 71 -18.47 1.48 13.92
N VAL A 72 -18.43 0.69 12.84
CA VAL A 72 -17.30 -0.21 12.55
C VAL A 72 -17.05 -0.25 11.06
N ASP A 73 -15.82 0.01 10.65
CA ASP A 73 -15.34 -0.28 9.31
C ASP A 73 -14.37 -1.45 9.37
N SER A 74 -14.43 -2.32 8.39
CA SER A 74 -13.46 -3.39 8.24
C SER A 74 -13.12 -3.61 6.78
N PHE A 75 -11.87 -3.98 6.51
CA PHE A 75 -11.47 -4.37 5.17
C PHE A 75 -10.43 -5.49 5.18
N LEU A 76 -10.42 -6.22 4.08
CA LEU A 76 -9.44 -7.24 3.79
C LEU A 76 -8.93 -7.04 2.37
N VAL A 77 -7.61 -7.08 2.22
CA VAL A 77 -6.92 -7.00 0.93
C VAL A 77 -6.01 -8.20 0.77
N VAL A 78 -6.09 -8.84 -0.38
CA VAL A 78 -5.15 -9.88 -0.80
C VAL A 78 -4.59 -9.49 -2.14
N SER A 79 -3.27 -9.47 -2.28
CA SER A 79 -2.65 -9.21 -3.57
C SER A 79 -1.47 -10.12 -3.84
N GLN A 80 -1.24 -10.36 -5.12
CA GLN A 80 -0.11 -11.12 -5.63
C GLN A 80 0.45 -10.43 -6.86
N SER A 81 1.77 -10.38 -6.97
CA SER A 81 2.45 -9.96 -8.19
C SER A 81 3.64 -10.86 -8.50
N GLU A 82 3.94 -11.05 -9.77
CA GLU A 82 5.12 -11.78 -10.21
C GLU A 82 5.67 -11.13 -11.48
N ARG A 83 6.98 -11.02 -11.55
CA ARG A 83 7.70 -10.54 -12.73
C ARG A 83 8.75 -11.56 -13.15
N LYS A 84 8.69 -11.92 -14.43
CA LYS A 84 9.68 -12.80 -15.08
C LYS A 84 10.44 -12.07 -16.16
N TYR A 85 11.71 -12.43 -16.30
CA TYR A 85 12.56 -12.02 -17.40
C TYR A 85 13.28 -13.25 -17.96
N THR A 86 13.10 -13.53 -19.27
CA THR A 86 13.65 -14.74 -19.94
C THR A 86 13.33 -16.03 -19.17
N GLY A 87 12.10 -16.16 -18.65
CA GLY A 87 11.62 -17.32 -17.92
C GLY A 87 12.03 -17.39 -16.44
N ASN A 88 12.93 -16.53 -15.97
CA ASN A 88 13.34 -16.48 -14.58
C ASN A 88 12.52 -15.46 -13.80
N ILE A 89 12.08 -15.82 -12.60
CA ILE A 89 11.41 -14.88 -11.68
C ILE A 89 12.46 -13.89 -11.20
N ILE A 90 12.19 -12.59 -11.36
CA ILE A 90 13.05 -11.49 -10.94
C ILE A 90 12.39 -10.58 -9.88
N ASP A 91 11.12 -10.79 -9.62
CA ASP A 91 10.37 -10.15 -8.54
C ASP A 91 9.10 -10.95 -8.26
N GLU A 92 8.75 -11.14 -6.99
CA GLU A 92 7.54 -11.81 -6.54
C GLU A 92 7.08 -11.20 -5.22
N SER A 93 5.79 -10.95 -5.10
CA SER A 93 5.23 -10.43 -3.86
C SER A 93 3.85 -11.01 -3.59
N ASN A 94 3.64 -11.49 -2.36
CA ASN A 94 2.34 -11.86 -1.82
C ASN A 94 2.01 -10.96 -0.63
N PHE A 95 0.79 -10.46 -0.59
CA PHE A 95 0.34 -9.56 0.45
C PHE A 95 -1.06 -9.90 0.93
N PHE A 96 -1.23 -9.88 2.24
CA PHE A 96 -2.50 -10.00 2.93
C PHE A 96 -2.57 -8.92 4.00
N HIS A 97 -3.69 -8.21 4.10
CA HIS A 97 -3.97 -7.26 5.17
C HIS A 97 -5.44 -7.31 5.55
N GLY A 98 -5.71 -7.44 6.83
CA GLY A 98 -7.04 -7.32 7.42
C GLY A 98 -7.03 -6.27 8.52
N ARG A 99 -8.05 -5.41 8.55
CA ARG A 99 -8.19 -4.33 9.54
C ARG A 99 -9.64 -4.17 9.97
N VAL A 100 -9.82 -3.84 11.25
CA VAL A 100 -11.09 -3.43 11.83
C VAL A 100 -10.87 -2.10 12.54
N VAL A 101 -11.74 -1.12 12.26
CA VAL A 101 -11.73 0.22 12.84
C VAL A 101 -13.02 0.43 13.61
N PHE A 102 -12.91 0.66 14.89
CA PHE A 102 -14.03 1.01 15.75
C PHE A 102 -14.16 2.53 15.80
N LYS A 103 -15.18 3.03 15.13
CA LYS A 103 -15.52 4.46 15.10
C LYS A 103 -16.34 4.83 16.32
N ASN A 104 -16.20 6.03 16.78
CA ASN A 104 -17.06 6.61 17.79
C ASN A 104 -17.34 8.09 17.45
N GLU A 105 -18.20 8.75 18.19
CA GLU A 105 -18.52 10.16 17.97
C GLU A 105 -17.33 11.11 18.22
N SER A 106 -16.28 10.62 18.87
CA SER A 106 -15.05 11.37 19.07
C SER A 106 -14.14 11.25 17.85
N LYS A 107 -13.16 12.14 17.76
CA LYS A 107 -12.10 12.08 16.73
C LYS A 107 -11.10 10.94 16.94
N LEU A 108 -11.27 10.12 17.98
CA LEU A 108 -10.38 9.01 18.32
C LEU A 108 -11.02 7.68 17.94
N HIS A 109 -10.47 7.00 16.95
CA HIS A 109 -10.90 5.67 16.50
C HIS A 109 -9.89 4.60 16.94
N TYR A 110 -10.37 3.42 17.31
CA TYR A 110 -9.52 2.29 17.70
C TYR A 110 -9.37 1.32 16.52
N GLU A 111 -8.21 0.72 16.40
CA GLU A 111 -7.89 -0.16 15.28
C GLU A 111 -7.24 -1.45 15.72
N LEU A 112 -7.64 -2.56 15.07
CA LEU A 112 -6.98 -3.84 15.13
C LEU A 112 -6.61 -4.26 13.71
N PHE A 113 -5.42 -4.82 13.52
CA PHE A 113 -5.00 -5.27 12.20
C PHE A 113 -4.03 -6.43 12.25
N VAL A 114 -4.05 -7.18 11.17
CA VAL A 114 -3.07 -8.22 10.87
C VAL A 114 -2.58 -8.05 9.44
N GLN A 115 -1.32 -8.37 9.20
CA GLN A 115 -0.70 -8.27 7.90
C GLN A 115 0.28 -9.41 7.70
N ARG A 116 0.34 -9.93 6.48
CA ARG A 116 1.40 -10.83 6.04
C ARG A 116 1.90 -10.37 4.68
N SER A 117 3.19 -10.29 4.54
CA SER A 117 3.86 -9.98 3.28
C SER A 117 5.00 -10.95 3.03
N GLU A 118 5.19 -11.33 1.77
CA GLU A 118 6.26 -12.19 1.31
C GLU A 118 6.90 -11.54 0.09
N ASN A 119 8.22 -11.33 0.14
CA ASN A 119 8.96 -10.83 -1.01
C ASN A 119 10.45 -11.23 -0.89
N PRO A 120 10.85 -12.38 -1.42
CA PRO A 120 12.24 -12.85 -1.33
C PRO A 120 13.24 -11.98 -2.10
N PHE A 121 12.77 -11.09 -2.97
CA PHE A 121 13.62 -10.16 -3.72
C PHE A 121 13.91 -8.85 -2.96
N ARG A 122 13.35 -8.72 -1.72
CA ARG A 122 13.55 -7.57 -0.83
C ARG A 122 14.19 -7.91 0.50
N ASN A 123 14.98 -8.97 0.49
CA ASN A 123 15.77 -9.40 1.63
C ASN A 123 14.97 -9.90 2.84
N TYR A 124 13.65 -10.07 2.73
CA TYR A 124 12.87 -10.84 3.67
C TYR A 124 12.00 -11.85 2.92
N ARG A 125 11.91 -13.04 3.46
CA ARG A 125 11.10 -14.11 2.89
C ARG A 125 9.63 -13.96 3.29
N LYS A 126 9.41 -13.66 4.56
CA LYS A 126 8.09 -13.50 5.14
C LYS A 126 8.13 -12.48 6.26
N ARG A 127 7.09 -11.66 6.35
CA ARG A 127 6.88 -10.73 7.45
C ARG A 127 5.41 -10.78 7.88
N GLU A 128 5.18 -11.09 9.14
CA GLU A 128 3.86 -11.10 9.77
C GLU A 128 3.79 -10.01 10.82
N VAL A 129 2.70 -9.27 10.83
CA VAL A 129 2.46 -8.17 11.76
C VAL A 129 1.06 -8.29 12.33
N ALA A 130 0.94 -8.21 13.64
CA ALA A 130 -0.32 -8.02 14.32
C ALA A 130 -0.24 -6.74 15.16
N GLY A 131 -1.28 -5.91 15.12
CA GLY A 131 -1.26 -4.62 15.80
C GLY A 131 -2.60 -4.20 16.36
N LEU A 132 -2.51 -3.39 17.40
CA LEU A 132 -3.63 -2.68 17.99
C LEU A 132 -3.23 -1.23 18.26
N GLY A 133 -4.16 -0.32 18.05
CA GLY A 133 -3.84 1.09 18.21
C GLY A 133 -5.04 2.01 18.11
N PHE A 134 -4.75 3.25 17.88
CA PHE A 134 -5.76 4.28 17.67
C PHE A 134 -5.33 5.25 16.58
N ARG A 135 -6.32 5.89 15.97
CA ARG A 135 -6.21 6.96 15.00
C ARG A 135 -6.96 8.18 15.51
N TYR A 136 -6.29 9.30 15.54
CA TYR A 136 -6.87 10.60 15.87
C TYR A 136 -7.07 11.43 14.61
N LEU A 137 -8.31 11.83 14.33
CA LEU A 137 -8.67 12.70 13.22
C LEU A 137 -8.41 14.14 13.64
N ILE A 138 -7.34 14.75 13.15
CA ILE A 138 -7.00 16.15 13.43
C ILE A 138 -8.08 17.04 12.80
N ASN A 139 -8.35 16.80 11.53
CA ASN A 139 -9.40 17.41 10.71
C ASN A 139 -9.86 16.40 9.65
N ASP A 140 -10.58 16.84 8.63
CA ASP A 140 -11.11 15.97 7.55
C ASP A 140 -9.99 15.41 6.65
N HIS A 141 -8.81 16.02 6.65
CA HIS A 141 -7.68 15.67 5.80
C HIS A 141 -6.55 15.01 6.59
N ALA A 142 -6.25 15.53 7.79
CA ALA A 142 -5.07 15.13 8.55
C ALA A 142 -5.41 14.16 9.69
N ARG A 143 -4.57 13.13 9.83
CA ARG A 143 -4.72 12.10 10.86
C ARG A 143 -3.37 11.67 11.42
N LEU A 144 -3.39 11.38 12.71
CA LEU A 144 -2.24 10.85 13.46
C LEU A 144 -2.64 9.51 14.06
N GLY A 145 -1.85 8.46 13.79
CA GLY A 145 -2.08 7.16 14.38
C GLY A 145 -0.92 6.68 15.23
N MET A 146 -1.25 5.87 16.23
CA MET A 146 -0.29 5.17 17.07
C MET A 146 -0.78 3.75 17.34
N ALA A 147 0.09 2.76 17.16
CA ALA A 147 -0.22 1.37 17.45
C ALA A 147 0.98 0.66 18.08
N PHE A 148 0.70 -0.31 18.93
CA PHE A 148 1.63 -1.35 19.28
C PHE A 148 1.54 -2.45 18.23
N ILE A 149 2.68 -2.90 17.72
CA ILE A 149 2.76 -4.00 16.75
C ILE A 149 3.73 -5.06 17.23
N ASN A 150 3.34 -6.31 17.05
CA ASN A 150 4.20 -7.47 17.12
C ASN A 150 4.57 -7.89 15.70
N GLU A 151 5.85 -7.94 15.40
CA GLU A 151 6.43 -8.29 14.11
C GLU A 151 7.16 -9.61 14.21
N ASP A 152 6.92 -10.53 13.27
CA ASP A 152 7.68 -11.76 13.06
C ASP A 152 8.21 -11.74 11.63
N GLU A 153 9.53 -11.60 11.46
CA GLU A 153 10.19 -11.49 10.17
C GLU A 153 11.16 -12.64 9.96
N GLU A 154 11.01 -13.36 8.85
CA GLU A 154 11.91 -14.41 8.39
C GLU A 154 12.78 -13.87 7.25
N ASP A 155 14.08 -13.85 7.44
CA ASP A 155 15.04 -13.44 6.42
C ASP A 155 15.23 -14.52 5.33
N LEU A 156 16.06 -14.24 4.32
CA LEU A 156 16.34 -15.19 3.22
C LEU A 156 17.13 -16.43 3.68
N ASN A 157 17.76 -16.39 4.86
CA ASN A 157 18.48 -17.52 5.48
C ASN A 157 17.59 -18.34 6.41
N MET A 158 16.25 -18.08 6.42
CA MET A 158 15.27 -18.71 7.31
C MET A 158 15.49 -18.40 8.80
N VAL A 159 16.15 -17.29 9.12
CA VAL A 159 16.29 -16.80 10.48
C VAL A 159 15.06 -15.96 10.82
N ASN A 160 14.35 -16.35 11.87
CA ASN A 160 13.20 -15.62 12.38
C ASN A 160 13.63 -14.63 13.45
N THR A 161 13.20 -13.38 13.30
CA THR A 161 13.34 -12.32 14.28
C THR A 161 11.96 -11.83 14.71
N LYS A 162 11.74 -11.78 16.02
CA LYS A 162 10.51 -11.24 16.61
C LYS A 162 10.82 -9.92 17.27
N THR A 163 10.07 -8.91 16.93
CA THR A 163 10.28 -7.54 17.40
C THR A 163 8.96 -6.89 17.76
N ASP A 164 8.87 -6.38 18.97
CA ASP A 164 7.77 -5.49 19.36
C ASP A 164 8.13 -4.05 18.99
N ARG A 165 7.22 -3.37 18.27
CA ARG A 165 7.45 -2.00 17.80
C ARG A 165 6.31 -1.07 18.19
N LEU A 166 6.64 0.20 18.35
CA LEU A 166 5.68 1.27 18.34
C LEU A 166 5.53 1.76 16.90
N ASN A 167 4.32 1.69 16.34
CA ASN A 167 4.02 2.26 15.03
C ASN A 167 3.39 3.63 15.20
N ILE A 168 4.03 4.66 14.70
CA ILE A 168 3.52 6.03 14.68
C ILE A 168 3.39 6.44 13.22
N TYR A 169 2.23 6.97 12.82
CA TYR A 169 2.08 7.50 11.48
C TYR A 169 1.34 8.83 11.48
N PHE A 170 1.68 9.63 10.50
CA PHE A 170 0.98 10.86 10.14
C PHE A 170 0.56 10.75 8.66
N HIS A 171 -0.67 11.14 8.38
CA HIS A 171 -1.19 11.26 7.03
C HIS A 171 -1.90 12.60 6.89
N ASP A 172 -1.73 13.24 5.73
CA ASP A 172 -2.41 14.47 5.36
C ASP A 172 -2.64 14.48 3.85
N ASP A 173 -3.86 14.83 3.44
CA ASP A 173 -4.26 15.02 2.05
C ASP A 173 -4.92 16.39 1.92
N PHE A 174 -4.34 17.31 1.19
CA PHE A 174 -4.87 18.66 1.04
C PHE A 174 -4.73 19.21 -0.37
N GLU A 175 -5.67 20.04 -0.74
CA GLU A 175 -5.67 20.75 -2.01
C GLU A 175 -4.60 21.85 -2.02
N VAL A 176 -3.67 21.80 -2.99
CA VAL A 176 -2.59 22.79 -3.17
C VAL A 176 -2.88 23.73 -4.33
N GLY A 177 -3.87 23.45 -5.14
CA GLY A 177 -4.30 24.23 -6.28
C GLY A 177 -5.57 23.65 -6.90
N GLU A 178 -6.18 24.34 -7.83
CA GLU A 178 -7.38 23.87 -8.50
C GLU A 178 -7.14 22.48 -9.12
N ASN A 179 -7.84 21.48 -8.62
CA ASN A 179 -7.71 20.07 -9.02
C ASN A 179 -6.30 19.45 -8.78
N ILE A 180 -5.54 19.99 -7.83
CA ILE A 180 -4.23 19.47 -7.46
C ILE A 180 -4.21 19.18 -5.97
N TYR A 181 -3.99 17.90 -5.61
CA TYR A 181 -3.95 17.43 -4.24
C TYR A 181 -2.55 16.96 -3.89
N PHE A 182 -2.10 17.29 -2.70
CA PHE A 182 -0.86 16.78 -2.14
C PHE A 182 -1.16 15.82 -1.03
N ASN A 183 -0.71 14.57 -1.19
CA ASN A 183 -0.84 13.51 -0.22
C ASN A 183 0.52 13.25 0.43
N THR A 184 0.55 13.15 1.74
CA THR A 184 1.74 12.74 2.48
C THR A 184 1.40 11.69 3.53
N THR A 185 2.22 10.64 3.59
CA THR A 185 2.12 9.63 4.64
C THR A 185 3.50 9.31 5.17
N ILE A 186 3.68 9.44 6.47
CA ILE A 186 4.96 9.17 7.14
C ILE A 186 4.72 8.14 8.24
N TYR A 187 5.53 7.09 8.26
CA TYR A 187 5.56 6.07 9.30
C TYR A 187 6.92 6.06 9.98
N VAL A 188 6.90 5.85 11.30
CA VAL A 188 8.10 5.59 12.10
C VAL A 188 7.79 4.43 13.05
N GLN A 189 8.60 3.38 12.99
CA GLN A 189 8.40 2.13 13.72
C GLN A 189 9.66 1.75 14.51
N PRO A 190 9.99 2.42 15.62
CA PRO A 190 11.08 2.00 16.48
C PRO A 190 10.75 0.67 17.18
N SER A 191 11.75 -0.17 17.34
CA SER A 191 11.72 -1.30 18.26
C SER A 191 11.53 -0.80 19.70
N ILE A 192 10.74 -1.52 20.50
CA ILE A 192 10.58 -1.18 21.92
C ILE A 192 11.84 -1.51 22.71
N ASP A 193 12.53 -2.59 22.34
CA ASP A 193 13.74 -3.03 23.02
C ASP A 193 14.97 -2.20 22.63
N ASP A 194 14.99 -1.66 21.39
CA ASP A 194 16.09 -0.87 20.87
C ASP A 194 15.62 0.36 20.09
N PHE A 195 15.05 1.30 20.84
CA PHE A 195 14.32 2.45 20.32
C PHE A 195 15.14 3.37 19.41
N ARG A 196 16.46 3.35 19.48
CA ARG A 196 17.36 4.24 18.72
C ARG A 196 18.01 3.54 17.53
N ASP A 197 18.41 2.29 17.73
CA ASP A 197 19.27 1.58 16.80
C ASP A 197 18.51 0.57 15.93
N ASP A 198 17.23 0.28 16.23
CA ASP A 198 16.33 -0.49 15.38
C ASP A 198 15.04 0.31 15.09
N VAL A 199 15.08 1.09 14.00
CA VAL A 199 13.97 1.94 13.54
C VAL A 199 13.71 1.69 12.08
N LYS A 200 12.49 1.27 11.74
CA LYS A 200 11.97 1.28 10.37
C LYS A 200 11.19 2.58 10.14
N SER A 201 11.37 3.22 9.00
CA SER A 201 10.60 4.41 8.63
C SER A 201 10.22 4.42 7.16
N SER A 202 9.11 5.07 6.84
CA SER A 202 8.64 5.25 5.47
C SER A 202 8.08 6.66 5.30
N ALA A 203 8.38 7.30 4.17
CA ALA A 203 7.81 8.56 3.77
C ALA A 203 7.30 8.44 2.33
N ILE A 204 6.06 8.79 2.11
CA ILE A 204 5.39 8.77 0.81
C ILE A 204 4.79 10.14 0.58
N PHE A 205 5.10 10.72 -0.58
CA PHE A 205 4.58 12.01 -1.04
C PHE A 205 3.99 11.81 -2.43
N ALA A 206 2.77 12.25 -2.63
CA ALA A 206 2.13 12.21 -3.94
C ALA A 206 1.53 13.56 -4.31
N LEU A 207 1.62 13.90 -5.61
CA LEU A 207 0.87 14.98 -6.23
C LEU A 207 -0.14 14.35 -7.19
N ASP A 208 -1.41 14.56 -6.92
CA ASP A 208 -2.51 14.07 -7.72
C ASP A 208 -3.09 15.24 -8.52
N PHE A 209 -3.14 15.07 -9.82
CA PHE A 209 -3.67 16.03 -10.78
C PHE A 209 -5.00 15.47 -11.32
N GLU A 210 -6.12 16.00 -10.89
CA GLU A 210 -7.43 15.67 -11.44
C GLU A 210 -7.62 16.41 -12.78
N VAL A 211 -7.36 15.71 -13.88
CA VAL A 211 -7.53 16.26 -15.23
C VAL A 211 -9.00 16.53 -15.54
N ASN A 212 -9.87 15.68 -15.02
CA ASN A 212 -11.34 15.82 -15.01
C ASN A 212 -11.93 14.83 -13.99
N GLU A 213 -13.27 14.80 -13.85
CA GLU A 213 -13.99 13.91 -12.91
C GLU A 213 -13.66 12.41 -13.07
N GLN A 214 -13.09 12.02 -14.18
CA GLN A 214 -12.78 10.61 -14.49
C GLN A 214 -11.30 10.31 -14.49
N VAL A 215 -10.43 11.29 -14.71
CA VAL A 215 -9.01 11.07 -14.97
C VAL A 215 -8.15 11.77 -13.94
N THR A 216 -7.33 10.99 -13.25
CA THR A 216 -6.31 11.47 -12.31
C THR A 216 -4.92 11.00 -12.74
N ILE A 217 -3.95 11.88 -12.70
CA ILE A 217 -2.52 11.58 -12.87
C ILE A 217 -1.84 11.81 -11.53
N SER A 218 -1.16 10.78 -10.99
CA SER A 218 -0.42 10.88 -9.74
C SER A 218 1.07 10.78 -9.99
N LEU A 219 1.84 11.68 -9.41
CA LEU A 219 3.30 11.59 -9.30
C LEU A 219 3.65 11.29 -7.84
N GLN A 220 4.23 10.11 -7.58
CA GLN A 220 4.53 9.66 -6.23
C GLN A 220 6.03 9.45 -6.05
N TYR A 221 6.58 10.00 -4.96
CA TYR A 221 7.88 9.65 -4.41
C TYR A 221 7.69 8.83 -3.13
N SER A 222 8.42 7.75 -2.98
CA SER A 222 8.45 6.98 -1.75
C SER A 222 9.89 6.68 -1.32
N ARG A 223 10.12 6.73 -0.02
CA ARG A 223 11.36 6.36 0.63
C ARG A 223 11.08 5.45 1.81
N PHE A 224 11.79 4.34 1.86
CA PHE A 224 11.82 3.44 2.99
C PHE A 224 13.23 3.41 3.58
N ASN A 225 13.34 3.36 4.91
CA ASN A 225 14.61 3.21 5.60
C ASN A 225 14.47 2.23 6.76
N ASP A 226 15.42 1.30 6.85
CA ASP A 226 15.62 0.37 7.96
C ASP A 226 17.05 0.53 8.46
N ASN A 227 17.25 0.99 9.69
CA ASN A 227 18.61 1.21 10.20
C ASN A 227 19.26 -0.06 10.77
N ALA A 228 18.48 -1.15 10.95
CA ALA A 228 18.92 -2.47 11.35
C ALA A 228 18.48 -3.58 10.37
N PRO A 229 18.78 -3.44 9.05
CA PRO A 229 18.28 -4.36 8.05
C PRO A 229 18.90 -5.76 8.22
N PRO A 230 18.26 -6.82 7.68
CA PRO A 230 18.87 -8.14 7.58
C PRO A 230 20.22 -8.11 6.87
N LEU A 231 21.04 -9.13 7.12
CA LEU A 231 22.37 -9.23 6.52
C LEU A 231 22.28 -9.20 4.97
N ASN A 232 23.08 -8.34 4.34
CA ASN A 232 23.12 -8.06 2.91
C ASN A 232 21.90 -7.31 2.33
N ALA A 233 21.03 -6.75 3.17
CA ALA A 233 19.98 -5.84 2.75
C ALA A 233 20.48 -4.39 2.74
N ASP A 234 19.99 -3.60 1.79
CA ASP A 234 20.20 -2.17 1.79
C ASP A 234 19.39 -1.51 2.90
N ARG A 235 19.94 -0.44 3.47
CA ARG A 235 19.26 0.33 4.52
C ARG A 235 18.15 1.23 3.98
N MET A 236 18.16 1.51 2.71
CA MET A 236 17.28 2.53 2.11
C MET A 236 16.86 2.12 0.71
N ASP A 237 15.56 2.23 0.48
CA ASP A 237 14.93 2.10 -0.84
C ASP A 237 14.22 3.41 -1.19
N GLU A 238 14.41 3.88 -2.41
CA GLU A 238 13.71 5.04 -2.95
C GLU A 238 13.06 4.73 -4.29
N SER A 239 11.90 5.32 -4.54
CA SER A 239 11.25 5.19 -5.83
C SER A 239 10.47 6.44 -6.22
N ILE A 240 10.39 6.67 -7.53
CA ILE A 240 9.48 7.63 -8.15
C ILE A 240 8.60 6.86 -9.11
N SER A 241 7.30 7.06 -9.01
CA SER A 241 6.33 6.44 -9.91
C SER A 241 5.28 7.43 -10.38
N THR A 242 4.72 7.17 -11.56
CA THR A 242 3.59 7.90 -12.10
C THR A 242 2.45 6.92 -12.28
N LYS A 243 1.28 7.24 -11.76
CA LYS A 243 0.04 6.48 -11.95
C LYS A 243 -0.91 7.27 -12.83
N PHE A 244 -1.66 6.58 -13.63
CA PHE A 244 -2.81 7.10 -14.35
C PHE A 244 -4.04 6.33 -13.89
N SER A 245 -5.06 7.03 -13.43
CA SER A 245 -6.33 6.46 -13.01
C SER A 245 -7.46 6.97 -13.88
N TRP A 246 -8.35 6.08 -14.29
CA TRP A 246 -9.55 6.43 -15.01
C TRP A 246 -10.76 5.74 -14.37
N ASN A 247 -11.68 6.56 -13.85
CA ASN A 247 -12.94 6.13 -13.26
C ASN A 247 -14.08 6.30 -14.30
N PHE A 248 -14.92 5.27 -14.48
CA PHE A 248 -15.99 5.27 -15.50
C PHE A 248 -17.31 4.72 -14.93
#